data_ebda3a76a27d659fe2d726a90bc98cea
#
_entry.id   ebda3a76a27d659fe2d726a90bc98cea
#
_cell.length_a   1.000
_cell.length_b   1.000
_cell.length_c   1.000
_cell.angle_alpha   90.00
_cell.angle_beta   90.00
_cell.angle_gamma   90.00
#
_symmetry.space_group_name_H-M   'P 1'
#
loop_
_entity.id
_entity.type
_entity.pdbx_description
1 polymer ?
#
loop_
_entity_poly.entity_id
_entity_poly.type
_entity_poly.pdbx_seq_one_letter_code
_entity_poly.pdbx_strand_id
1 'polypeptide(L)'
;MHVEYVSSKRVGAAVLFFLISIATSLDAQTTGYTQDFYVNSQLPWHKAVLDDQKKLLAWYHPERNLGYDKFLRLDWDFLEHKVPIDKRMGVKVYLGYPMFDPETYQGSMTQHWQHNPPSTFAHQMDALIAWYPYSGDSEAIGVLREMLDYQLEHGLTPADWSWSRVPFPTSCKGEKNYGTCIADMPHDFYGGIETDKVGELGLSYVQFYEMTGERKYLDEGVNCATQLAKHIRPGDATHTPWAFRVYGKDGSVLAREDFGGMIVAPVRLFDELIRIGEGDTSEYKNAREVAWNWILQNPLNRDSAAWDRWTGYYEDITRDPENVNDMDSLMVAYYLLSQDDPAKTDQDWKVHVEHLIDRSRLLLGRGPFFGAWGIDEQLRPDGGILSGSEINNALRPHAGELLGTNGRGCCSRVGLVCRSAAWGAINAMHYARTNDGQSLENGFRSLNYATYFAQEDGRIDASAADFGEYWFEDGYSDAGRSFGWALGAVPAFAPVGQDHLLHSSSIVQKVSYGSKTVEYQTFDDHSTEVLRLSFKPSQVVAAGRALAERNDLSSDGYTVKNLSPSDFEVRVHHSDSKNVRISGK
;
A
#
# COMPACT_ATOMS: atom_id res chain seq x y z
N MET A 1 16.86 -54.89 -50.22
CA MET A 1 16.89 -53.46 -49.84
C MET A 1 16.43 -53.38 -48.39
N HIS A 2 17.40 -53.40 -47.47
CA HIS A 2 17.18 -53.35 -46.01
C HIS A 2 17.01 -51.87 -45.59
N VAL A 3 15.93 -51.57 -44.90
CA VAL A 3 15.78 -50.31 -44.16
C VAL A 3 15.92 -50.68 -42.69
N GLU A 4 16.94 -50.16 -42.06
CA GLU A 4 17.20 -50.35 -40.63
C GLU A 4 16.27 -49.45 -39.80
N TYR A 5 15.64 -50.07 -38.84
CA TYR A 5 14.84 -49.42 -37.79
C TYR A 5 15.81 -48.88 -36.72
N VAL A 6 15.99 -47.57 -36.69
CA VAL A 6 16.72 -46.93 -35.59
C VAL A 6 15.74 -46.65 -34.44
N SER A 7 16.06 -47.30 -33.33
CA SER A 7 15.27 -47.38 -32.11
C SER A 7 15.07 -46.01 -31.43
N SER A 8 13.80 -45.63 -31.19
CA SER A 8 13.35 -44.42 -30.51
C SER A 8 13.61 -44.33 -29.00
N LYS A 9 14.40 -45.25 -28.45
CA LYS A 9 14.65 -45.34 -26.98
C LYS A 9 15.79 -44.46 -26.45
N ARG A 10 16.61 -43.83 -27.29
CA ARG A 10 17.73 -43.00 -26.84
C ARG A 10 17.41 -41.49 -26.74
N VAL A 11 16.32 -41.03 -27.33
CA VAL A 11 15.95 -39.59 -27.29
C VAL A 11 15.20 -39.23 -25.99
N GLY A 12 14.46 -40.17 -25.42
CA GLY A 12 13.71 -39.94 -24.17
C GLY A 12 14.59 -39.78 -22.91
N ALA A 13 15.72 -40.45 -22.85
CA ALA A 13 16.62 -40.39 -21.69
C ALA A 13 17.44 -39.08 -21.65
N ALA A 14 17.79 -38.54 -22.81
CA ALA A 14 18.55 -37.28 -22.88
C ALA A 14 17.70 -36.05 -22.53
N VAL A 15 16.41 -36.07 -22.92
CA VAL A 15 15.48 -34.98 -22.60
C VAL A 15 15.10 -34.97 -21.10
N LEU A 16 14.96 -36.15 -20.50
CA LEU A 16 14.66 -36.26 -19.07
C LEU A 16 15.85 -35.82 -18.19
N PHE A 17 17.07 -36.14 -18.62
CA PHE A 17 18.29 -35.71 -17.92
C PHE A 17 18.51 -34.19 -18.02
N PHE A 18 18.12 -33.57 -19.13
CA PHE A 18 18.25 -32.13 -19.32
C PHE A 18 17.21 -31.36 -18.49
N LEU A 19 15.96 -31.87 -18.37
CA LEU A 19 14.93 -31.29 -17.53
C LEU A 19 15.22 -31.44 -16.03
N ILE A 20 15.78 -32.56 -15.60
CA ILE A 20 16.18 -32.76 -14.21
C ILE A 20 17.38 -31.86 -13.85
N SER A 21 18.33 -31.67 -14.77
CA SER A 21 19.46 -30.76 -14.53
C SER A 21 19.06 -29.30 -14.48
N ILE A 22 18.04 -28.90 -15.23
CA ILE A 22 17.51 -27.50 -15.18
C ILE A 22 16.71 -27.29 -13.91
N ALA A 23 15.90 -28.26 -13.47
CA ALA A 23 15.15 -28.14 -12.23
C ALA A 23 16.07 -28.09 -10.99
N THR A 24 17.09 -28.91 -10.93
CA THR A 24 18.04 -28.89 -9.80
C THR A 24 18.95 -27.67 -9.79
N SER A 25 19.25 -27.08 -10.95
CA SER A 25 20.02 -25.82 -11.00
C SER A 25 19.19 -24.58 -10.62
N LEU A 26 17.89 -24.59 -10.86
CA LEU A 26 16.99 -23.51 -10.45
C LEU A 26 16.75 -23.51 -8.94
N ASP A 27 16.56 -24.68 -8.32
CA ASP A 27 16.38 -24.77 -6.87
C ASP A 27 17.67 -24.45 -6.09
N ALA A 28 18.85 -24.82 -6.63
CA ALA A 28 20.13 -24.52 -6.01
C ALA A 28 20.49 -23.02 -6.10
N GLN A 29 20.06 -22.33 -7.15
CA GLN A 29 20.30 -20.89 -7.29
C GLN A 29 19.40 -20.07 -6.37
N THR A 30 18.16 -20.48 -6.14
CA THR A 30 17.23 -19.74 -5.27
C THR A 30 17.60 -19.85 -3.80
N THR A 31 18.12 -20.97 -3.33
CA THR A 31 18.50 -21.14 -1.92
C THR A 31 19.84 -20.51 -1.55
N GLY A 32 20.82 -20.50 -2.46
CA GLY A 32 22.11 -19.87 -2.23
C GLY A 32 22.03 -18.33 -2.21
N TYR A 33 21.22 -17.79 -3.07
CA TYR A 33 21.02 -16.37 -3.22
C TYR A 33 20.46 -15.70 -1.94
N THR A 34 19.49 -16.33 -1.31
CA THR A 34 18.88 -15.82 -0.10
C THR A 34 19.83 -15.62 1.03
N GLN A 35 20.71 -16.56 1.22
CA GLN A 35 21.66 -16.53 2.32
C GLN A 35 22.73 -15.45 2.10
N ASP A 36 23.20 -15.32 0.88
CA ASP A 36 24.25 -14.36 0.53
C ASP A 36 23.75 -12.92 0.64
N PHE A 37 22.51 -12.66 0.31
CA PHE A 37 21.94 -11.32 0.44
C PHE A 37 21.91 -10.86 1.89
N TYR A 38 21.42 -11.67 2.82
CA TYR A 38 21.31 -11.28 4.21
C TYR A 38 22.65 -11.25 4.95
N VAL A 39 23.61 -12.02 4.51
CA VAL A 39 24.94 -12.06 5.13
C VAL A 39 25.86 -10.95 4.61
N ASN A 40 25.73 -10.60 3.32
CA ASN A 40 26.72 -9.76 2.64
C ASN A 40 26.32 -8.32 2.47
N SER A 41 25.04 -7.92 2.84
CA SER A 41 24.95 -6.65 2.52
C SER A 41 23.86 -5.82 2.78
N GLN A 42 23.30 -5.27 2.46
CA GLN A 42 22.52 -4.14 2.00
C GLN A 42 21.23 -3.99 2.81
N LEU A 43 21.37 -4.25 4.10
CA LEU A 43 20.45 -3.73 5.08
C LEU A 43 20.91 -2.31 5.38
N PRO A 44 20.05 -1.30 5.19
CA PRO A 44 20.51 0.09 5.17
C PRO A 44 21.24 0.51 6.43
N TRP A 45 20.67 0.26 7.60
CA TRP A 45 21.14 0.90 8.83
C TRP A 45 21.47 -0.06 9.99
N HIS A 46 21.10 -1.33 9.86
CA HIS A 46 21.20 -2.28 10.96
C HIS A 46 21.86 -3.58 10.52
N LYS A 47 22.52 -4.27 11.46
CA LYS A 47 23.02 -5.60 11.21
C LYS A 47 21.88 -6.60 11.14
N ALA A 48 21.99 -7.57 10.22
CA ALA A 48 21.05 -8.65 10.08
C ALA A 48 20.88 -9.43 11.39
N VAL A 49 19.64 -9.62 11.81
CA VAL A 49 19.23 -10.55 12.86
C VAL A 49 18.64 -11.77 12.18
N LEU A 50 19.19 -12.94 12.44
CA LEU A 50 18.82 -14.18 11.75
C LEU A 50 18.27 -15.18 12.76
N ASP A 51 17.30 -15.99 12.34
CA ASP A 51 16.83 -17.15 13.07
C ASP A 51 17.79 -18.36 12.93
N ASP A 52 17.43 -19.48 13.53
CA ASP A 52 18.21 -20.72 13.48
C ASP A 52 18.34 -21.30 12.06
N GLN A 53 17.41 -20.94 11.17
CA GLN A 53 17.42 -21.33 9.75
C GLN A 53 18.21 -20.35 8.88
N LYS A 54 18.86 -19.36 9.47
CA LYS A 54 19.58 -18.26 8.79
C LYS A 54 18.68 -17.38 7.93
N LYS A 55 17.41 -17.27 8.27
CA LYS A 55 16.46 -16.36 7.65
C LYS A 55 16.32 -15.08 8.46
N LEU A 56 16.05 -13.96 7.78
CA LEU A 56 15.97 -12.64 8.37
C LEU A 56 14.80 -12.52 9.35
N LEU A 57 15.10 -12.05 10.54
CA LEU A 57 14.13 -11.57 11.54
C LEU A 57 14.02 -10.05 11.47
N ALA A 58 12.96 -9.52 12.05
CA ALA A 58 12.82 -8.07 12.21
C ALA A 58 13.98 -7.51 13.03
N TRP A 59 14.39 -6.31 12.69
CA TRP A 59 15.28 -5.54 13.52
C TRP A 59 14.64 -5.20 14.88
N TYR A 60 15.40 -5.10 15.93
CA TYR A 60 14.95 -4.65 17.24
C TYR A 60 14.07 -5.64 18.03
N HIS A 61 14.67 -6.43 18.88
CA HIS A 61 13.99 -7.42 19.73
C HIS A 61 12.95 -8.30 19.00
N PRO A 62 13.38 -9.10 18.03
CA PRO A 62 12.48 -9.92 17.22
C PRO A 62 11.68 -10.95 18.03
N GLU A 63 12.23 -11.45 19.14
CA GLU A 63 11.59 -12.41 20.04
C GLU A 63 10.34 -11.85 20.75
N ARG A 64 10.22 -10.53 20.81
CA ARG A 64 9.08 -9.81 21.38
C ARG A 64 8.19 -9.14 20.33
N ASN A 65 8.49 -9.33 19.07
CA ASN A 65 7.83 -8.70 17.92
C ASN A 65 7.88 -7.17 17.95
N LEU A 66 8.92 -6.58 18.57
CA LEU A 66 9.02 -5.14 18.73
C LEU A 66 9.53 -4.42 17.48
N GLY A 67 9.98 -5.16 16.45
CA GLY A 67 10.50 -4.54 15.23
C GLY A 67 9.46 -3.73 14.47
N TYR A 68 8.24 -4.24 14.34
CA TYR A 68 7.15 -3.56 13.65
C TYR A 68 6.61 -2.37 14.47
N ASP A 69 6.43 -2.55 15.78
CA ASP A 69 6.06 -1.47 16.68
C ASP A 69 7.11 -0.35 16.66
N LYS A 70 8.40 -0.71 16.70
CA LYS A 70 9.49 0.26 16.64
C LYS A 70 9.49 1.04 15.33
N PHE A 71 9.27 0.38 14.19
CA PHE A 71 9.14 1.05 12.89
C PHE A 71 8.02 2.08 12.92
N LEU A 72 6.82 1.68 13.30
CA LEU A 72 5.65 2.56 13.34
C LEU A 72 5.84 3.74 14.31
N ARG A 73 6.45 3.52 15.48
CA ARG A 73 6.73 4.61 16.43
C ARG A 73 7.77 5.59 15.92
N LEU A 74 8.77 5.12 15.21
CA LEU A 74 9.79 5.98 14.61
C LEU A 74 9.20 6.82 13.46
N ASP A 75 8.35 6.22 12.65
CA ASP A 75 7.60 6.86 11.59
C ASP A 75 6.76 8.04 12.13
N TRP A 76 5.82 7.75 13.02
CA TRP A 76 4.91 8.76 13.54
C TRP A 76 5.62 9.81 14.42
N ASP A 77 6.57 9.43 15.26
CA ASP A 77 7.39 10.38 16.02
C ASP A 77 8.16 11.35 15.12
N PHE A 78 8.61 10.87 13.94
CA PHE A 78 9.24 11.76 12.96
C PHE A 78 8.23 12.73 12.35
N LEU A 79 7.09 12.24 11.88
CA LEU A 79 6.06 13.07 11.24
C LEU A 79 5.47 14.13 12.19
N GLU A 80 5.29 13.78 13.44
CA GLU A 80 4.73 14.67 14.47
C GLU A 80 5.72 15.72 14.95
N HIS A 81 6.96 15.31 15.25
CA HIS A 81 7.87 16.12 16.04
C HIS A 81 9.17 16.52 15.33
N LYS A 82 9.56 15.83 14.27
CA LYS A 82 10.91 15.97 13.69
C LYS A 82 10.95 16.44 12.24
N VAL A 83 9.83 16.41 11.54
CA VAL A 83 9.78 16.92 10.16
C VAL A 83 10.18 18.37 10.11
N PRO A 84 11.18 18.72 9.29
CA PRO A 84 11.69 20.09 9.23
C PRO A 84 10.67 21.04 8.59
N ILE A 85 10.78 22.31 8.98
CA ILE A 85 10.08 23.41 8.31
C ILE A 85 10.99 23.90 7.18
N ASP A 86 10.48 23.83 5.94
CA ASP A 86 11.20 24.40 4.80
C ASP A 86 11.25 25.93 4.90
N LYS A 87 12.45 26.49 4.87
CA LYS A 87 12.67 27.93 5.05
C LYS A 87 12.11 28.78 3.91
N ARG A 88 11.94 28.20 2.72
CA ARG A 88 11.44 28.91 1.54
C ARG A 88 9.93 29.02 1.58
N MET A 89 9.25 27.96 1.99
CA MET A 89 7.79 27.89 2.08
C MET A 89 7.26 28.31 3.45
N GLY A 90 8.04 28.11 4.51
CA GLY A 90 7.62 28.38 5.89
C GLY A 90 6.61 27.39 6.44
N VAL A 91 6.55 26.18 5.87
CA VAL A 91 5.69 25.08 6.27
C VAL A 91 6.49 23.79 6.41
N LYS A 92 5.91 22.75 7.01
CA LYS A 92 6.54 21.44 7.08
C LYS A 92 6.86 20.91 5.69
N VAL A 93 8.02 20.27 5.54
CA VAL A 93 8.54 19.85 4.23
C VAL A 93 7.57 18.98 3.46
N TYR A 94 6.89 18.05 4.10
CA TYR A 94 5.96 17.14 3.42
C TYR A 94 4.78 17.85 2.73
N LEU A 95 4.49 19.09 3.07
CA LEU A 95 3.41 19.85 2.42
C LEU A 95 3.77 20.35 1.02
N GLY A 96 5.05 20.40 0.70
CA GLY A 96 5.49 20.98 -0.58
C GLY A 96 6.54 20.17 -1.34
N TYR A 97 7.06 19.10 -0.75
CA TYR A 97 8.15 18.33 -1.35
C TYR A 97 7.96 16.83 -1.13
N PRO A 98 8.41 16.01 -2.10
CA PRO A 98 8.31 14.55 -1.98
C PRO A 98 9.25 13.98 -0.94
N MET A 99 10.39 14.63 -0.73
CA MET A 99 11.46 14.17 0.14
C MET A 99 12.19 15.35 0.78
N PHE A 100 13.05 15.08 1.74
CA PHE A 100 13.93 16.07 2.34
C PHE A 100 15.41 15.65 2.20
N ASP A 101 16.26 16.65 2.16
CA ASP A 101 17.70 16.47 2.17
C ASP A 101 18.18 16.22 3.61
N PRO A 102 18.91 15.12 3.87
CA PRO A 102 19.28 14.72 5.23
C PRO A 102 20.35 15.59 5.88
N GLU A 103 21.12 16.36 5.09
CA GLU A 103 22.16 17.25 5.61
C GLU A 103 21.60 18.63 5.96
N THR A 104 20.76 19.15 5.08
CA THR A 104 20.19 20.49 5.24
C THR A 104 18.85 20.52 5.92
N TYR A 105 18.15 19.37 5.96
CA TYR A 105 16.76 19.24 6.41
C TYR A 105 15.80 20.19 5.68
N GLN A 106 16.09 20.48 4.40
CA GLN A 106 15.20 21.25 3.54
C GLN A 106 14.52 20.33 2.52
N GLY A 107 13.37 20.75 2.02
CA GLY A 107 12.67 20.01 0.98
C GLY A 107 13.53 19.83 -0.27
N SER A 108 13.54 18.63 -0.79
CA SER A 108 14.26 18.21 -1.97
C SER A 108 13.32 17.59 -2.99
N MET A 109 13.58 17.83 -4.26
CA MET A 109 12.90 17.24 -5.41
C MET A 109 13.93 16.62 -6.34
N THR A 110 13.55 15.55 -7.01
CA THR A 110 14.33 15.03 -8.12
C THR A 110 14.32 16.00 -9.28
N GLN A 111 15.27 15.84 -10.20
CA GLN A 111 15.33 16.67 -11.40
C GLN A 111 14.26 16.28 -12.45
N HIS A 112 13.64 15.12 -12.31
CA HIS A 112 12.90 14.47 -13.37
C HIS A 112 11.39 14.43 -13.16
N TRP A 113 10.90 14.57 -11.95
CA TRP A 113 9.47 14.52 -11.66
C TRP A 113 9.13 15.23 -10.35
N GLN A 114 7.90 15.66 -10.27
CA GLN A 114 7.37 16.35 -9.11
C GLN A 114 6.55 15.40 -8.26
N HIS A 115 6.52 15.69 -7.00
CA HIS A 115 5.77 14.87 -6.07
C HIS A 115 4.27 15.03 -6.25
N ASN A 116 3.55 13.96 -5.89
CA ASN A 116 2.10 13.90 -5.85
C ASN A 116 1.58 14.02 -4.40
N PRO A 117 1.36 15.25 -3.86
CA PRO A 117 0.89 15.41 -2.49
C PRO A 117 -0.42 14.67 -2.20
N PRO A 118 -1.41 14.64 -3.11
CA PRO A 118 -2.64 13.88 -2.89
C PRO A 118 -2.40 12.40 -2.59
N SER A 119 -1.47 11.76 -3.30
CA SER A 119 -1.11 10.37 -3.04
C SER A 119 -0.51 10.18 -1.65
N THR A 120 0.52 10.96 -1.32
CA THR A 120 1.15 10.91 0.01
C THR A 120 0.15 11.09 1.15
N PHE A 121 -0.74 12.09 1.02
CA PHE A 121 -1.72 12.40 2.06
C PHE A 121 -2.79 11.30 2.18
N ALA A 122 -3.20 10.72 1.05
CA ALA A 122 -4.13 9.61 1.05
C ALA A 122 -3.54 8.35 1.69
N HIS A 123 -2.31 8.01 1.36
CA HIS A 123 -1.63 6.87 1.96
C HIS A 123 -1.35 7.09 3.46
N GLN A 124 -1.07 8.35 3.86
CA GLN A 124 -0.92 8.69 5.26
C GLN A 124 -2.26 8.59 6.04
N MET A 125 -3.41 8.82 5.38
CA MET A 125 -4.72 8.55 5.99
C MET A 125 -4.94 7.05 6.22
N ASP A 126 -4.62 6.20 5.24
CA ASP A 126 -4.68 4.74 5.43
C ASP A 126 -3.76 4.30 6.60
N ALA A 127 -2.58 4.93 6.74
CA ALA A 127 -1.67 4.68 7.87
C ALA A 127 -2.27 5.15 9.21
N LEU A 128 -2.92 6.33 9.25
CA LEU A 128 -3.58 6.86 10.45
C LEU A 128 -4.71 5.96 10.93
N ILE A 129 -5.53 5.43 10.01
CA ILE A 129 -6.64 4.52 10.34
C ILE A 129 -6.14 3.29 11.10
N ALA A 130 -4.94 2.82 10.79
CA ALA A 130 -4.30 1.72 11.51
C ALA A 130 -3.59 2.18 12.78
N TRP A 131 -2.86 3.29 12.74
CA TRP A 131 -2.03 3.78 13.83
C TRP A 131 -2.82 4.32 15.02
N TYR A 132 -3.81 5.16 14.77
CA TYR A 132 -4.56 5.79 15.85
C TYR A 132 -5.25 4.78 16.78
N PRO A 133 -5.98 3.76 16.28
CA PRO A 133 -6.52 2.71 17.14
C PRO A 133 -5.43 1.90 17.85
N TYR A 134 -4.34 1.61 17.16
CA TYR A 134 -3.22 0.82 17.69
C TYR A 134 -2.51 1.52 18.86
N SER A 135 -2.25 2.80 18.71
CA SER A 135 -1.43 3.57 19.66
C SER A 135 -2.23 4.37 20.69
N GLY A 136 -3.42 4.82 20.33
CA GLY A 136 -4.19 5.84 21.06
C GLY A 136 -3.64 7.25 20.87
N ASP A 137 -2.72 7.45 19.94
CA ASP A 137 -2.03 8.71 19.71
C ASP A 137 -2.89 9.70 18.93
N SER A 138 -3.41 10.71 19.61
CA SER A 138 -4.24 11.72 19.00
C SER A 138 -3.47 12.84 18.28
N GLU A 139 -2.15 12.95 18.45
CA GLU A 139 -1.33 13.95 17.77
C GLU A 139 -1.22 13.62 16.27
N ALA A 140 -1.21 12.34 15.94
CA ALA A 140 -1.25 11.85 14.57
C ALA A 140 -2.43 12.40 13.74
N ILE A 141 -3.61 12.60 14.38
CA ILE A 141 -4.77 13.24 13.73
C ILE A 141 -4.45 14.67 13.31
N GLY A 142 -3.61 15.37 14.08
CA GLY A 142 -3.15 16.72 13.77
C GLY A 142 -2.27 16.78 12.52
N VAL A 143 -1.42 15.79 12.30
CA VAL A 143 -0.58 15.67 11.09
C VAL A 143 -1.46 15.57 9.84
N LEU A 144 -2.46 14.69 9.87
CA LEU A 144 -3.37 14.53 8.75
C LEU A 144 -4.24 15.77 8.51
N ARG A 145 -4.69 16.40 9.57
CA ARG A 145 -5.44 17.65 9.48
C ARG A 145 -4.65 18.72 8.74
N GLU A 146 -3.38 18.88 9.09
CA GLU A 146 -2.48 19.83 8.43
C GLU A 146 -2.33 19.52 6.93
N MET A 147 -2.13 18.26 6.57
CA MET A 147 -2.01 17.80 5.18
C MET A 147 -3.31 18.08 4.40
N LEU A 148 -4.45 17.65 4.92
CA LEU A 148 -5.73 17.77 4.23
C LEU A 148 -6.18 19.23 4.13
N ASP A 149 -6.02 20.04 5.19
CA ASP A 149 -6.36 21.46 5.16
C ASP A 149 -5.46 22.23 4.18
N TYR A 150 -4.17 21.92 4.13
CA TYR A 150 -3.25 22.53 3.19
C TYR A 150 -3.63 22.22 1.73
N GLN A 151 -4.02 20.98 1.43
CA GLN A 151 -4.51 20.59 0.11
C GLN A 151 -5.81 21.34 -0.25
N LEU A 152 -6.76 21.45 0.68
CA LEU A 152 -8.02 22.19 0.47
C LEU A 152 -7.78 23.67 0.19
N GLU A 153 -6.79 24.27 0.84
CA GLU A 153 -6.48 25.69 0.69
C GLU A 153 -5.67 25.99 -0.58
N HIS A 154 -4.73 25.11 -0.93
CA HIS A 154 -3.69 25.41 -1.93
C HIS A 154 -3.69 24.50 -3.15
N GLY A 155 -4.35 23.33 -3.08
CA GLY A 155 -4.16 22.23 -4.03
C GLY A 155 -5.38 21.82 -4.84
N LEU A 156 -6.40 22.67 -4.96
CA LEU A 156 -7.61 22.36 -5.72
C LEU A 156 -7.67 23.09 -7.06
N THR A 157 -8.21 22.41 -8.08
CA THR A 157 -8.48 23.02 -9.38
C THR A 157 -9.50 24.16 -9.27
N PRO A 158 -9.46 25.18 -10.16
CA PRO A 158 -10.46 26.23 -10.21
C PRO A 158 -11.89 25.70 -10.36
N ALA A 159 -12.83 26.41 -9.71
CA ALA A 159 -14.24 26.00 -9.68
C ALA A 159 -14.94 26.06 -11.05
N ASP A 160 -14.44 26.83 -11.99
CA ASP A 160 -14.97 26.98 -13.35
C ASP A 160 -14.38 25.98 -14.37
N TRP A 161 -13.50 25.06 -13.90
CA TRP A 161 -12.93 24.03 -14.75
C TRP A 161 -13.86 22.83 -14.89
N SER A 162 -13.66 22.03 -15.95
CA SER A 162 -14.41 20.79 -16.19
C SER A 162 -14.29 19.81 -15.02
N TRP A 163 -13.08 19.65 -14.49
CA TRP A 163 -12.79 18.97 -13.24
C TRP A 163 -12.71 20.01 -12.12
N SER A 164 -13.87 20.37 -11.60
CA SER A 164 -14.03 21.48 -10.66
C SER A 164 -13.58 21.08 -9.26
N ARG A 165 -12.69 21.87 -8.67
CA ARG A 165 -12.26 21.73 -7.27
C ARG A 165 -11.75 20.35 -6.91
N VAL A 166 -11.04 19.67 -7.79
CA VAL A 166 -10.41 18.39 -7.47
C VAL A 166 -8.93 18.59 -7.13
N PRO A 167 -8.32 17.66 -6.37
CA PRO A 167 -6.91 17.75 -6.02
C PRO A 167 -5.99 17.80 -7.24
N PHE A 168 -5.00 18.68 -7.21
CA PHE A 168 -3.87 18.63 -8.12
C PHE A 168 -2.86 17.57 -7.65
N PRO A 169 -2.26 16.80 -8.56
CA PRO A 169 -1.32 15.76 -8.20
C PRO A 169 0.07 16.28 -7.84
N THR A 170 0.47 17.45 -8.35
CA THR A 170 1.84 17.94 -8.21
C THR A 170 1.93 19.26 -7.48
N SER A 171 2.97 19.42 -6.68
CA SER A 171 3.38 20.69 -6.11
C SER A 171 4.52 21.29 -6.95
N CYS A 172 4.55 22.61 -6.99
CA CYS A 172 5.63 23.33 -7.66
C CYS A 172 6.80 23.59 -6.73
N LYS A 173 8.00 23.33 -7.18
CA LYS A 173 9.22 23.55 -6.40
C LYS A 173 9.30 24.96 -5.82
N GLY A 174 9.19 25.05 -4.50
CA GLY A 174 9.24 26.33 -3.78
C GLY A 174 7.96 27.16 -3.83
N GLU A 175 6.89 26.66 -4.47
CA GLU A 175 5.59 27.32 -4.51
C GLU A 175 4.64 26.75 -3.46
N LYS A 176 3.67 27.56 -3.06
CA LYS A 176 2.65 27.12 -2.06
C LYS A 176 1.43 26.50 -2.71
N ASN A 177 1.11 26.88 -3.94
CA ASN A 177 -0.06 26.38 -4.65
C ASN A 177 0.35 25.26 -5.58
N TYR A 178 -0.21 24.09 -5.40
CA TYR A 178 -0.02 22.95 -6.28
C TYR A 178 -0.56 23.27 -7.68
N GLY A 179 0.10 22.75 -8.71
CA GLY A 179 -0.30 22.94 -10.09
C GLY A 179 -0.17 24.37 -10.64
N THR A 180 0.45 25.29 -9.91
CA THR A 180 0.64 26.67 -10.36
C THR A 180 1.92 26.87 -11.17
N CYS A 181 2.87 25.97 -11.12
CA CYS A 181 4.08 26.01 -11.92
C CYS A 181 3.93 25.23 -13.22
N ILE A 182 4.75 25.60 -14.17
CA ILE A 182 5.03 24.76 -15.33
C ILE A 182 6.18 23.87 -14.92
N ALA A 183 5.97 22.56 -14.98
CA ALA A 183 7.02 21.62 -14.70
C ALA A 183 8.13 21.73 -15.74
N ASP A 184 9.36 21.45 -15.33
CA ASP A 184 10.48 21.29 -16.24
C ASP A 184 10.29 20.07 -17.16
N MET A 185 9.32 19.23 -16.86
CA MET A 185 8.99 18.02 -17.58
C MET A 185 7.77 18.20 -18.48
N PRO A 186 7.78 17.70 -19.70
CA PRO A 186 6.68 17.91 -20.66
C PRO A 186 5.32 17.33 -20.25
N HIS A 187 5.27 16.45 -19.27
CA HIS A 187 4.06 15.77 -18.81
C HIS A 187 3.47 16.34 -17.52
N ASP A 188 4.20 17.19 -16.82
CA ASP A 188 3.73 17.84 -15.59
C ASP A 188 3.26 19.27 -15.87
N PHE A 189 2.21 19.38 -16.65
CA PHE A 189 1.68 20.69 -17.02
C PHE A 189 0.81 21.30 -15.94
N TYR A 190 0.85 22.61 -15.84
CA TYR A 190 -0.14 23.35 -15.07
C TYR A 190 -1.56 22.94 -15.46
N GLY A 191 -2.32 22.49 -14.49
CA GLY A 191 -3.69 22.04 -14.68
C GLY A 191 -3.87 20.56 -15.03
N GLY A 192 -2.78 19.79 -15.11
CA GLY A 192 -2.87 18.33 -15.18
C GLY A 192 -3.36 17.76 -13.85
N ILE A 193 -4.26 16.79 -13.92
CA ILE A 193 -4.73 16.02 -12.77
C ILE A 193 -4.62 14.52 -13.05
N GLU A 194 -4.41 13.74 -12.01
CA GLU A 194 -4.41 12.28 -12.04
C GLU A 194 -5.70 11.77 -11.43
N THR A 195 -6.45 10.99 -12.17
CA THR A 195 -7.82 10.63 -11.82
C THR A 195 -7.90 9.64 -10.66
N ASP A 196 -6.91 8.77 -10.52
CA ASP A 196 -6.75 7.89 -9.38
C ASP A 196 -6.49 8.66 -8.08
N LYS A 197 -5.68 9.72 -8.12
CA LYS A 197 -5.39 10.58 -6.97
C LYS A 197 -6.61 11.38 -6.50
N VAL A 198 -7.51 11.72 -7.41
CA VAL A 198 -8.82 12.27 -7.06
C VAL A 198 -9.63 11.25 -6.25
N GLY A 199 -9.55 9.96 -6.62
CA GLY A 199 -10.18 8.87 -5.89
C GLY A 199 -9.55 8.61 -4.52
N GLU A 200 -8.23 8.53 -4.46
CA GLU A 200 -7.48 8.26 -3.22
C GLU A 200 -7.70 9.34 -2.17
N LEU A 201 -7.48 10.59 -2.54
CA LEU A 201 -7.64 11.68 -1.58
C LEU A 201 -9.10 11.98 -1.28
N GLY A 202 -10.01 11.78 -2.27
CA GLY A 202 -11.45 11.84 -2.05
C GLY A 202 -11.91 10.88 -0.95
N LEU A 203 -11.43 9.63 -0.97
CA LEU A 203 -11.68 8.66 0.09
C LEU A 203 -11.13 9.13 1.44
N SER A 204 -9.91 9.65 1.45
CA SER A 204 -9.28 10.14 2.67
C SER A 204 -10.07 11.27 3.33
N TYR A 205 -10.65 12.17 2.54
CA TYR A 205 -11.55 13.19 3.05
C TYR A 205 -12.80 12.59 3.70
N VAL A 206 -13.42 11.58 3.08
CA VAL A 206 -14.58 10.90 3.66
C VAL A 206 -14.22 10.24 4.99
N GLN A 207 -13.13 9.47 5.01
CA GLN A 207 -12.65 8.77 6.20
C GLN A 207 -12.23 9.73 7.33
N PHE A 208 -11.64 10.88 6.99
CA PHE A 208 -11.29 11.88 7.98
C PHE A 208 -12.52 12.59 8.54
N TYR A 209 -13.58 12.78 7.73
CA TYR A 209 -14.90 13.19 8.24
C TYR A 209 -15.45 12.14 9.21
N GLU A 210 -15.41 10.87 8.88
CA GLU A 210 -15.88 9.81 9.79
C GLU A 210 -15.12 9.82 11.12
N MET A 211 -13.82 10.11 11.09
CA MET A 211 -12.98 10.21 12.28
C MET A 211 -13.29 11.45 13.12
N THR A 212 -13.51 12.62 12.50
CA THR A 212 -13.55 13.91 13.17
C THR A 212 -14.94 14.54 13.26
N GLY A 213 -15.87 14.16 12.38
CA GLY A 213 -17.19 14.78 12.23
C GLY A 213 -17.19 16.11 11.46
N GLU A 214 -16.07 16.52 10.88
CA GLU A 214 -15.94 17.82 10.21
C GLU A 214 -16.47 17.79 8.77
N ARG A 215 -17.63 18.35 8.55
CA ARG A 215 -18.39 18.30 7.30
C ARG A 215 -17.62 18.80 6.07
N LYS A 216 -16.69 19.76 6.22
CA LYS A 216 -15.89 20.28 5.10
C LYS A 216 -15.14 19.19 4.32
N TYR A 217 -14.69 18.15 5.02
CA TYR A 217 -14.00 17.02 4.38
C TYR A 217 -14.97 16.12 3.61
N LEU A 218 -16.12 15.81 4.20
CA LEU A 218 -17.13 15.03 3.48
C LEU A 218 -17.60 15.76 2.21
N ASP A 219 -17.82 17.07 2.28
CA ASP A 219 -18.26 17.86 1.12
C ASP A 219 -17.23 17.79 -0.02
N GLU A 220 -15.93 17.79 0.30
CA GLU A 220 -14.88 17.63 -0.71
C GLU A 220 -14.78 16.20 -1.24
N GLY A 221 -14.91 15.18 -0.38
CA GLY A 221 -14.96 13.76 -0.81
C GLY A 221 -16.12 13.49 -1.76
N VAL A 222 -17.31 14.04 -1.45
CA VAL A 222 -18.49 13.99 -2.34
C VAL A 222 -18.22 14.71 -3.66
N ASN A 223 -17.53 15.85 -3.63
CA ASN A 223 -17.15 16.56 -4.86
C ASN A 223 -16.21 15.70 -5.72
N CYS A 224 -15.17 15.10 -5.14
CA CYS A 224 -14.26 14.20 -5.86
C CYS A 224 -15.02 13.06 -6.54
N ALA A 225 -15.90 12.37 -5.82
CA ALA A 225 -16.72 11.30 -6.38
C ALA A 225 -17.65 11.79 -7.51
N THR A 226 -18.27 12.96 -7.34
CA THR A 226 -19.13 13.54 -8.37
C THR A 226 -18.35 13.85 -9.64
N GLN A 227 -17.13 14.39 -9.53
CA GLN A 227 -16.29 14.65 -10.69
C GLN A 227 -15.84 13.36 -11.38
N LEU A 228 -15.46 12.35 -10.61
CA LEU A 228 -15.11 11.04 -11.16
C LEU A 228 -16.28 10.38 -11.87
N ALA A 229 -17.47 10.36 -11.27
CA ALA A 229 -18.67 9.78 -11.87
C ALA A 229 -19.08 10.50 -13.15
N LYS A 230 -19.01 11.84 -13.17
CA LYS A 230 -19.29 12.67 -14.35
C LYS A 230 -18.36 12.38 -15.53
N HIS A 231 -17.10 12.03 -15.30
CA HIS A 231 -16.08 11.90 -16.35
C HIS A 231 -15.71 10.44 -16.65
N ILE A 232 -16.45 9.47 -16.11
CA ILE A 232 -16.20 8.05 -16.40
C ILE A 232 -16.58 7.71 -17.83
N ARG A 233 -15.81 6.83 -18.44
CA ARG A 233 -16.09 6.20 -19.76
C ARG A 233 -16.11 4.68 -19.60
N PRO A 234 -16.70 3.91 -20.54
CA PRO A 234 -16.74 2.45 -20.40
C PRO A 234 -15.37 1.79 -20.34
N GLY A 235 -14.37 2.37 -21.02
CA GLY A 235 -13.07 1.75 -21.21
C GLY A 235 -13.11 0.56 -22.18
N ASP A 236 -11.94 0.07 -22.53
CA ASP A 236 -11.72 -1.14 -23.35
C ASP A 236 -10.31 -1.71 -23.04
N ALA A 237 -9.81 -2.65 -23.87
CA ALA A 237 -8.48 -3.22 -23.65
C ALA A 237 -7.31 -2.24 -23.90
N THR A 238 -7.59 -1.05 -24.43
CA THR A 238 -6.59 0.00 -24.72
C THR A 238 -6.83 1.30 -23.96
N HIS A 239 -7.97 1.45 -23.32
CA HIS A 239 -8.37 2.64 -22.59
C HIS A 239 -9.03 2.24 -21.25
N THR A 240 -8.55 2.80 -20.17
CA THR A 240 -9.18 2.64 -18.85
C THR A 240 -10.46 3.48 -18.70
N PRO A 241 -11.30 3.23 -17.71
CA PRO A 241 -12.50 4.05 -17.41
C PRO A 241 -12.18 5.52 -17.18
N TRP A 242 -11.01 5.83 -16.71
CA TRP A 242 -10.43 7.18 -16.69
C TRP A 242 -9.04 7.12 -17.29
N ALA A 243 -8.65 8.13 -18.04
CA ALA A 243 -7.25 8.29 -18.40
C ALA A 243 -6.39 8.52 -17.15
N PHE A 244 -5.14 8.13 -17.19
CA PHE A 244 -4.24 8.34 -16.06
C PHE A 244 -4.15 9.83 -15.74
N ARG A 245 -3.87 10.66 -16.77
CA ARG A 245 -3.72 12.10 -16.58
C ARG A 245 -4.58 12.88 -17.57
N VAL A 246 -5.32 13.84 -17.06
CA VAL A 246 -6.18 14.72 -17.87
C VAL A 246 -5.91 16.19 -17.56
N TYR A 247 -6.19 17.06 -18.54
CA TYR A 247 -6.17 18.48 -18.32
C TYR A 247 -7.47 18.92 -17.61
N GLY A 248 -7.35 19.39 -16.39
CA GLY A 248 -8.51 19.66 -15.54
C GLY A 248 -9.48 20.69 -16.10
N LYS A 249 -8.99 21.63 -16.93
CA LYS A 249 -9.81 22.72 -17.49
C LYS A 249 -10.89 22.22 -18.44
N ASP A 250 -10.58 21.26 -19.29
CA ASP A 250 -11.49 20.79 -20.34
C ASP A 250 -11.66 19.26 -20.39
N GLY A 251 -10.90 18.52 -19.58
CA GLY A 251 -10.96 17.07 -19.50
C GLY A 251 -10.24 16.34 -20.62
N SER A 252 -9.48 17.04 -21.46
CA SER A 252 -8.69 16.41 -22.52
C SER A 252 -7.57 15.54 -21.92
N VAL A 253 -7.32 14.39 -22.56
CA VAL A 253 -6.24 13.49 -22.16
C VAL A 253 -4.88 14.12 -22.45
N LEU A 254 -3.98 14.07 -21.48
CA LEU A 254 -2.63 14.58 -21.63
C LEU A 254 -1.71 13.51 -22.25
N ALA A 255 -1.11 13.85 -23.39
CA ALA A 255 -0.12 13.06 -24.10
C ALA A 255 -0.56 11.61 -24.40
N ARG A 256 0.18 10.60 -23.90
CA ARG A 256 -0.05 9.18 -24.17
C ARG A 256 -0.68 8.45 -22.97
N GLU A 257 -1.27 9.19 -22.06
CA GLU A 257 -1.72 8.65 -20.77
C GLU A 257 -3.20 8.23 -20.80
N ASP A 258 -3.59 7.48 -21.82
CA ASP A 258 -4.96 6.94 -21.96
C ASP A 258 -5.23 5.77 -21.02
N PHE A 259 -4.20 5.13 -20.53
CA PHE A 259 -4.30 3.95 -19.68
C PHE A 259 -3.81 4.29 -18.25
N GLY A 260 -4.72 4.25 -17.30
CA GLY A 260 -4.43 4.40 -15.87
C GLY A 260 -4.31 3.04 -15.18
N GLY A 261 -3.64 2.99 -14.03
CA GLY A 261 -3.43 1.77 -13.25
C GLY A 261 -4.31 1.66 -12.01
N MET A 262 -4.30 2.67 -11.16
CA MET A 262 -4.95 2.68 -9.84
C MET A 262 -6.49 2.86 -9.90
N ILE A 263 -7.17 2.18 -10.82
CA ILE A 263 -8.63 2.29 -11.01
C ILE A 263 -9.42 1.86 -9.77
N VAL A 264 -8.83 1.04 -8.92
CA VAL A 264 -9.48 0.62 -7.66
C VAL A 264 -9.63 1.77 -6.64
N ALA A 265 -8.85 2.84 -6.75
CA ALA A 265 -8.96 3.97 -5.83
C ALA A 265 -10.30 4.71 -5.92
N PRO A 266 -10.79 5.13 -7.12
CA PRO A 266 -12.15 5.62 -7.27
C PRO A 266 -13.23 4.62 -6.82
N VAL A 267 -13.02 3.32 -7.05
CA VAL A 267 -13.97 2.28 -6.61
C VAL A 267 -14.12 2.30 -5.09
N ARG A 268 -13.03 2.38 -4.34
CA ARG A 268 -13.04 2.48 -2.87
C ARG A 268 -13.79 3.74 -2.39
N LEU A 269 -13.59 4.87 -3.03
CA LEU A 269 -14.32 6.10 -2.70
C LEU A 269 -15.83 5.96 -2.92
N PHE A 270 -16.24 5.38 -4.04
CA PHE A 270 -17.66 5.14 -4.30
C PHE A 270 -18.26 4.17 -3.30
N ASP A 271 -17.59 3.06 -3.00
CA ASP A 271 -18.06 2.09 -2.01
C ASP A 271 -18.30 2.75 -0.65
N GLU A 272 -17.40 3.64 -0.23
CA GLU A 272 -17.50 4.33 1.05
C GLU A 272 -18.67 5.30 1.10
N LEU A 273 -18.84 6.15 0.08
CA LEU A 273 -19.97 7.07 -0.01
C LEU A 273 -21.32 6.36 -0.15
N ILE A 274 -21.36 5.24 -0.87
CA ILE A 274 -22.56 4.39 -0.94
C ILE A 274 -22.89 3.82 0.44
N ARG A 275 -21.88 3.34 1.17
CA ARG A 275 -22.03 2.78 2.52
C ARG A 275 -22.63 3.77 3.50
N ILE A 276 -22.12 5.01 3.52
CA ILE A 276 -22.62 6.05 4.44
C ILE A 276 -23.85 6.81 3.91
N GLY A 277 -24.26 6.58 2.65
CA GLY A 277 -25.47 7.16 2.07
C GLY A 277 -25.33 8.64 1.68
N GLU A 278 -24.13 9.11 1.35
CA GLU A 278 -23.84 10.50 1.04
C GLU A 278 -23.60 10.73 -0.47
N GLY A 279 -24.02 11.90 -0.96
CA GLY A 279 -23.95 12.26 -2.38
C GLY A 279 -24.96 11.53 -3.28
N ASP A 280 -24.69 11.45 -4.58
CA ASP A 280 -25.53 10.70 -5.53
C ASP A 280 -25.12 9.23 -5.57
N THR A 281 -25.59 8.47 -4.58
CA THR A 281 -25.27 7.05 -4.45
C THR A 281 -25.70 6.20 -5.64
N SER A 282 -26.68 6.64 -6.44
CA SER A 282 -27.10 5.93 -7.66
C SER A 282 -26.09 6.08 -8.79
N GLU A 283 -25.62 7.31 -9.01
CA GLU A 283 -24.57 7.59 -9.98
C GLU A 283 -23.25 6.92 -9.59
N TYR A 284 -22.90 6.96 -8.29
CA TYR A 284 -21.70 6.29 -7.77
C TYR A 284 -21.72 4.77 -7.95
N LYS A 285 -22.88 4.12 -7.74
CA LYS A 285 -23.04 2.68 -8.02
C LYS A 285 -22.77 2.37 -9.49
N ASN A 286 -23.34 3.16 -10.41
CA ASN A 286 -23.12 2.96 -11.83
C ASN A 286 -21.64 3.12 -12.22
N ALA A 287 -20.99 4.19 -11.74
CA ALA A 287 -19.58 4.45 -12.01
C ALA A 287 -18.68 3.35 -11.41
N ARG A 288 -18.96 2.95 -10.17
CA ARG A 288 -18.28 1.84 -9.49
C ARG A 288 -18.38 0.54 -10.27
N GLU A 289 -19.56 0.20 -10.76
CA GLU A 289 -19.78 -1.01 -11.56
C GLU A 289 -19.01 -0.97 -12.89
N VAL A 290 -18.99 0.16 -13.58
CA VAL A 290 -18.20 0.33 -14.80
C VAL A 290 -16.72 0.10 -14.53
N ALA A 291 -16.17 0.73 -13.49
CA ALA A 291 -14.75 0.62 -13.16
C ALA A 291 -14.36 -0.79 -12.72
N TRP A 292 -15.15 -1.41 -11.84
CA TRP A 292 -14.86 -2.74 -11.32
C TRP A 292 -14.99 -3.82 -12.41
N ASN A 293 -16.03 -3.74 -13.24
CA ASN A 293 -16.20 -4.65 -14.36
C ASN A 293 -15.06 -4.51 -15.38
N TRP A 294 -14.53 -3.29 -15.58
CA TRP A 294 -13.37 -3.09 -16.43
C TRP A 294 -12.14 -3.84 -15.87
N ILE A 295 -11.88 -3.77 -14.56
CA ILE A 295 -10.79 -4.51 -13.91
C ILE A 295 -10.94 -6.02 -14.13
N LEU A 296 -12.13 -6.56 -13.89
CA LEU A 296 -12.41 -8.00 -14.09
C LEU A 296 -12.29 -8.44 -15.54
N GLN A 297 -12.67 -7.59 -16.50
CA GLN A 297 -12.70 -7.94 -17.93
C GLN A 297 -11.38 -7.69 -18.65
N ASN A 298 -10.48 -6.94 -18.08
CA ASN A 298 -9.23 -6.53 -18.72
C ASN A 298 -8.00 -7.04 -17.95
N PRO A 299 -7.45 -6.36 -16.95
CA PRO A 299 -6.19 -6.82 -16.37
C PRO A 299 -6.31 -8.15 -15.60
N LEU A 300 -7.48 -8.53 -15.13
CA LEU A 300 -7.73 -9.83 -14.49
C LEU A 300 -8.27 -10.92 -15.43
N ASN A 301 -8.49 -10.60 -16.70
CA ASN A 301 -8.97 -11.57 -17.70
C ASN A 301 -7.84 -12.01 -18.63
N ARG A 302 -7.46 -13.29 -18.56
CA ARG A 302 -6.38 -13.87 -19.37
C ARG A 302 -6.61 -13.80 -20.88
N ASP A 303 -7.86 -13.69 -21.31
CA ASP A 303 -8.22 -13.60 -22.73
C ASP A 303 -8.24 -12.16 -23.24
N SER A 304 -8.05 -11.17 -22.36
CA SER A 304 -7.99 -9.76 -22.75
C SER A 304 -6.61 -9.38 -23.29
N ALA A 305 -6.58 -8.48 -24.26
CA ALA A 305 -5.35 -7.83 -24.71
C ALA A 305 -4.69 -6.96 -23.62
N ALA A 306 -5.43 -6.62 -22.57
CA ALA A 306 -4.94 -5.90 -21.40
C ALA A 306 -4.60 -6.83 -20.21
N TRP A 307 -4.48 -8.15 -20.44
CA TRP A 307 -4.08 -9.09 -19.39
C TRP A 307 -2.79 -8.64 -18.71
N ASP A 308 -2.82 -8.58 -17.37
CA ASP A 308 -1.70 -8.17 -16.53
C ASP A 308 -1.13 -6.77 -16.80
N ARG A 309 -1.88 -5.93 -17.47
CA ARG A 309 -1.46 -4.57 -17.75
C ARG A 309 -1.83 -3.66 -16.58
N TRP A 310 -0.82 -3.35 -15.76
CA TRP A 310 -0.91 -2.49 -14.59
C TRP A 310 0.07 -1.34 -14.76
N THR A 311 -0.38 -0.24 -15.36
CA THR A 311 0.46 0.89 -15.73
C THR A 311 -0.09 2.20 -15.18
N GLY A 312 0.65 3.28 -15.33
CA GLY A 312 0.17 4.62 -15.04
C GLY A 312 0.42 5.08 -13.61
N TYR A 313 1.39 4.50 -12.94
CA TYR A 313 1.73 4.91 -11.57
C TYR A 313 2.75 6.05 -11.51
N TYR A 314 3.74 6.06 -12.42
CA TYR A 314 4.80 7.04 -12.41
C TYR A 314 4.58 8.14 -13.46
N GLU A 315 4.75 9.37 -13.04
CA GLU A 315 4.54 10.56 -13.84
C GLU A 315 5.51 10.68 -14.99
N ASP A 316 6.69 10.12 -14.85
CA ASP A 316 7.77 10.22 -15.84
C ASP A 316 7.77 9.09 -16.87
N ILE A 317 6.82 8.15 -16.79
CA ILE A 317 6.81 6.95 -17.63
C ILE A 317 5.79 6.98 -18.75
N THR A 318 5.29 8.12 -19.09
CA THR A 318 4.33 8.31 -20.19
C THR A 318 4.80 7.79 -21.55
N ARG A 319 6.08 7.50 -21.66
CA ARG A 319 6.73 7.02 -22.89
C ARG A 319 6.69 5.51 -23.05
N ASP A 320 6.46 4.78 -21.96
CA ASP A 320 6.43 3.33 -21.98
C ASP A 320 5.03 2.79 -21.64
N PRO A 321 4.19 2.49 -22.65
CA PRO A 321 2.89 1.89 -22.40
C PRO A 321 2.98 0.45 -21.87
N GLU A 322 4.16 -0.15 -21.91
CA GLU A 322 4.43 -1.50 -21.40
C GLU A 322 4.93 -1.46 -19.94
N ASN A 323 5.07 -0.28 -19.36
CA ASN A 323 5.47 -0.17 -17.95
C ASN A 323 4.46 -0.88 -17.05
N VAL A 324 4.97 -1.75 -16.20
CA VAL A 324 4.18 -2.60 -15.31
C VAL A 324 4.45 -2.21 -13.88
N ASN A 325 3.41 -1.84 -13.16
CA ASN A 325 3.47 -1.45 -11.77
C ASN A 325 2.93 -2.58 -10.88
N ASP A 326 3.68 -2.93 -9.85
CA ASP A 326 3.28 -3.95 -8.88
C ASP A 326 2.32 -3.39 -7.82
N MET A 327 2.38 -2.09 -7.52
CA MET A 327 1.53 -1.47 -6.52
C MET A 327 0.06 -1.47 -6.92
N ASP A 328 -0.25 -1.19 -8.18
CA ASP A 328 -1.62 -1.25 -8.71
C ASP A 328 -2.23 -2.64 -8.51
N SER A 329 -1.46 -3.69 -8.81
CA SER A 329 -1.89 -5.07 -8.60
C SER A 329 -2.06 -5.42 -7.12
N LEU A 330 -1.15 -4.96 -6.27
CA LEU A 330 -1.24 -5.16 -4.81
C LEU A 330 -2.44 -4.43 -4.20
N MET A 331 -2.78 -3.24 -4.69
CA MET A 331 -3.96 -2.51 -4.21
C MET A 331 -5.28 -3.18 -4.62
N VAL A 332 -5.34 -3.84 -5.77
CA VAL A 332 -6.50 -4.67 -6.14
C VAL A 332 -6.60 -5.91 -5.23
N ALA A 333 -5.47 -6.56 -4.92
CA ALA A 333 -5.45 -7.66 -3.94
C ALA A 333 -5.89 -7.18 -2.55
N TYR A 334 -5.39 -6.03 -2.09
CA TYR A 334 -5.83 -5.39 -0.85
C TYR A 334 -7.34 -5.17 -0.85
N TYR A 335 -7.88 -4.58 -1.90
CA TYR A 335 -9.31 -4.31 -2.02
C TYR A 335 -10.16 -5.58 -1.87
N LEU A 336 -9.79 -6.67 -2.57
CA LEU A 336 -10.49 -7.95 -2.46
C LEU A 336 -10.36 -8.56 -1.06
N LEU A 337 -9.16 -8.55 -0.48
CA LEU A 337 -8.90 -9.13 0.84
C LEU A 337 -9.53 -8.34 2.00
N SER A 338 -9.77 -7.05 1.82
CA SER A 338 -10.42 -6.19 2.82
C SER A 338 -11.95 -6.31 2.84
N GLN A 339 -12.58 -6.90 1.80
CA GLN A 339 -14.03 -7.09 1.78
C GLN A 339 -14.50 -8.07 2.86
N ASP A 340 -15.65 -7.84 3.46
CA ASP A 340 -16.27 -8.79 4.42
C ASP A 340 -16.45 -10.16 3.78
N ASP A 341 -16.99 -10.20 2.59
CA ASP A 341 -17.16 -11.39 1.75
C ASP A 341 -16.61 -11.14 0.35
N PRO A 342 -15.33 -11.44 0.11
CA PRO A 342 -14.69 -11.23 -1.20
C PRO A 342 -15.43 -11.89 -2.36
N ALA A 343 -16.11 -13.02 -2.12
CA ALA A 343 -16.81 -13.74 -3.18
C ALA A 343 -18.05 -12.99 -3.71
N LYS A 344 -18.57 -12.02 -2.98
CA LYS A 344 -19.63 -11.13 -3.48
C LYS A 344 -19.10 -10.06 -4.43
N THR A 345 -17.83 -9.70 -4.27
CA THR A 345 -17.16 -8.71 -5.11
C THR A 345 -16.56 -9.37 -6.35
N ASP A 346 -15.97 -10.54 -6.18
CA ASP A 346 -15.36 -11.35 -7.23
C ASP A 346 -15.47 -12.84 -6.88
N GLN A 347 -16.21 -13.61 -7.68
CA GLN A 347 -16.40 -15.04 -7.43
C GLN A 347 -15.10 -15.83 -7.48
N ASP A 348 -14.14 -15.39 -8.27
CA ASP A 348 -12.84 -16.02 -8.46
C ASP A 348 -11.73 -15.34 -7.62
N TRP A 349 -12.10 -14.56 -6.61
CA TRP A 349 -11.20 -13.73 -5.82
C TRP A 349 -9.92 -14.43 -5.36
N LYS A 350 -9.99 -15.71 -4.97
CA LYS A 350 -8.81 -16.47 -4.52
C LYS A 350 -7.79 -16.61 -5.63
N VAL A 351 -8.26 -17.03 -6.80
CA VAL A 351 -7.40 -17.22 -7.99
C VAL A 351 -6.81 -15.89 -8.42
N HIS A 352 -7.61 -14.83 -8.39
CA HIS A 352 -7.13 -13.49 -8.75
C HIS A 352 -6.13 -12.96 -7.73
N VAL A 353 -6.38 -13.06 -6.43
CA VAL A 353 -5.44 -12.62 -5.39
C VAL A 353 -4.13 -13.42 -5.43
N GLU A 354 -4.19 -14.74 -5.57
CA GLU A 354 -3.00 -15.58 -5.71
C GLU A 354 -2.18 -15.17 -6.95
N HIS A 355 -2.87 -14.92 -8.07
CA HIS A 355 -2.23 -14.43 -9.28
C HIS A 355 -1.54 -13.07 -9.08
N LEU A 356 -2.21 -12.11 -8.42
CA LEU A 356 -1.66 -10.78 -8.15
C LEU A 356 -0.43 -10.83 -7.23
N ILE A 357 -0.46 -11.69 -6.21
CA ILE A 357 0.68 -11.93 -5.31
C ILE A 357 1.86 -12.53 -6.09
N ASP A 358 1.60 -13.55 -6.91
CA ASP A 358 2.65 -14.21 -7.69
C ASP A 358 3.23 -13.30 -8.76
N ARG A 359 2.39 -12.51 -9.42
CA ARG A 359 2.81 -11.51 -10.38
C ARG A 359 3.73 -10.48 -9.75
N SER A 360 3.33 -9.90 -8.62
CA SER A 360 4.15 -8.94 -7.88
C SER A 360 5.46 -9.57 -7.43
N ARG A 361 5.45 -10.82 -6.95
CA ARG A 361 6.66 -11.55 -6.60
C ARG A 361 7.63 -11.70 -7.77
N LEU A 362 7.13 -11.89 -8.99
CA LEU A 362 7.98 -11.99 -10.19
C LEU A 362 8.64 -10.65 -10.53
N LEU A 363 7.96 -9.54 -10.28
CA LEU A 363 8.50 -8.20 -10.47
C LEU A 363 9.49 -7.83 -9.36
N LEU A 364 9.23 -8.26 -8.13
CA LEU A 364 10.04 -7.98 -6.96
C LEU A 364 11.30 -8.84 -6.86
N GLY A 365 11.52 -9.75 -7.79
CA GLY A 365 12.63 -10.68 -7.76
C GLY A 365 12.24 -12.07 -7.25
N ARG A 366 13.17 -12.97 -7.35
CA ARG A 366 12.89 -14.38 -7.22
C ARG A 366 13.33 -14.93 -5.88
N GLY A 367 12.71 -14.58 -4.85
CA GLY A 367 13.05 -15.22 -3.62
C GLY A 367 11.97 -15.09 -2.60
N PRO A 368 11.69 -16.11 -1.83
CA PRO A 368 10.48 -16.16 -1.00
C PRO A 368 10.47 -15.20 0.17
N PHE A 369 11.50 -14.52 0.49
CA PHE A 369 11.49 -13.48 1.45
C PHE A 369 12.04 -12.26 0.93
N PHE A 370 12.17 -12.29 -0.29
CA PHE A 370 12.67 -11.28 -1.00
C PHE A 370 11.69 -10.55 -1.73
N GLY A 371 10.46 -10.90 -1.70
CA GLY A 371 9.40 -10.00 -1.95
C GLY A 371 9.72 -8.66 -1.40
N ALA A 372 10.65 -8.82 -0.53
CA ALA A 372 11.33 -7.75 0.01
C ALA A 372 11.95 -6.79 -0.90
N TRP A 373 12.16 -6.93 -2.13
CA TRP A 373 13.00 -5.99 -2.75
C TRP A 373 12.35 -5.09 -3.63
N GLY A 374 11.26 -5.06 -3.92
CA GLY A 374 10.58 -4.20 -4.75
C GLY A 374 11.32 -3.71 -5.71
N ILE A 375 11.10 -3.56 -6.59
CA ILE A 375 10.64 -3.06 -7.17
C ILE A 375 10.69 -2.74 -8.45
N ASP A 376 10.44 -2.28 -9.09
CA ASP A 376 10.54 -1.77 -10.36
C ASP A 376 11.49 -2.54 -11.17
N GLU A 377 11.20 -3.73 -11.56
CA GLU A 377 11.90 -4.31 -12.65
C GLU A 377 13.41 -4.40 -12.62
N GLN A 378 14.01 -4.04 -11.54
CA GLN A 378 15.44 -3.79 -11.47
C GLN A 378 16.29 -4.95 -10.99
N LEU A 379 15.67 -6.06 -10.68
CA LEU A 379 16.37 -7.20 -10.15
C LEU A 379 16.98 -8.06 -11.25
N ARG A 380 18.21 -8.47 -11.03
CA ARG A 380 18.86 -9.49 -11.88
C ARG A 380 18.10 -10.80 -11.75
N PRO A 381 18.15 -11.65 -12.80
CA PRO A 381 17.58 -12.98 -12.73
C PRO A 381 18.15 -13.87 -11.62
N ASP A 382 19.40 -13.61 -11.20
CA ASP A 382 20.05 -14.23 -10.06
C ASP A 382 19.74 -13.54 -8.73
N GLY A 383 18.96 -12.45 -8.81
CA GLY A 383 18.51 -11.67 -7.69
C GLY A 383 19.52 -10.68 -7.14
N GLY A 384 20.63 -10.46 -7.79
CA GLY A 384 21.57 -9.40 -7.44
C GLY A 384 21.03 -8.02 -7.79
N ILE A 385 21.65 -6.99 -7.25
CA ILE A 385 21.35 -5.59 -7.60
C ILE A 385 21.90 -5.29 -8.98
N LEU A 386 21.07 -4.71 -9.83
CA LEU A 386 21.50 -4.25 -11.14
C LEU A 386 22.27 -2.94 -11.00
N SER A 387 23.40 -2.83 -11.70
CA SER A 387 24.01 -1.54 -11.97
C SER A 387 23.18 -0.75 -12.99
N GLY A 388 23.36 0.57 -13.04
CA GLY A 388 22.65 1.40 -14.02
C GLY A 388 22.82 0.95 -15.48
N SER A 389 23.96 0.37 -15.83
CA SER A 389 24.19 -0.19 -17.18
C SER A 389 23.48 -1.52 -17.40
N GLU A 390 23.34 -2.33 -16.38
CA GLU A 390 22.61 -3.61 -16.44
C GLU A 390 21.12 -3.39 -16.52
N ILE A 391 20.58 -2.39 -15.79
CA ILE A 391 19.20 -1.99 -15.85
C ILE A 391 18.77 -1.67 -17.28
N ASN A 392 19.55 -0.87 -17.98
CA ASN A 392 19.29 -0.49 -19.37
C ASN A 392 19.24 -1.68 -20.34
N ASN A 393 19.82 -2.82 -19.99
CA ASN A 393 20.00 -3.93 -20.91
C ASN A 393 19.22 -5.20 -20.55
N ALA A 394 18.75 -5.34 -19.30
CA ALA A 394 18.45 -6.67 -18.80
C ALA A 394 16.97 -7.07 -18.77
N LEU A 395 16.08 -6.23 -18.28
CA LEU A 395 14.75 -6.69 -17.93
C LEU A 395 13.65 -6.11 -18.79
N ARG A 396 13.90 -4.95 -19.39
CA ARG A 396 12.96 -4.30 -20.29
C ARG A 396 13.66 -3.73 -21.51
N PRO A 397 13.16 -3.98 -22.70
CA PRO A 397 13.66 -3.38 -23.93
C PRO A 397 13.66 -1.85 -23.90
N HIS A 398 12.75 -1.27 -23.12
CA HIS A 398 12.55 0.18 -23.02
C HIS A 398 13.14 0.80 -21.76
N ALA A 399 13.80 0.04 -20.92
CA ALA A 399 14.35 0.55 -19.66
C ALA A 399 15.26 1.76 -19.82
N GLY A 400 16.03 1.82 -20.92
CA GLY A 400 16.89 2.97 -21.22
C GLY A 400 16.12 4.27 -21.48
N GLU A 401 14.88 4.19 -21.96
CA GLU A 401 14.02 5.36 -22.17
C GLU A 401 13.42 5.84 -20.85
N LEU A 402 13.07 4.89 -19.98
CA LEU A 402 12.50 5.19 -18.67
C LEU A 402 13.51 5.74 -17.69
N LEU A 403 14.72 5.18 -17.74
CA LEU A 403 15.78 5.49 -16.77
C LEU A 403 16.63 6.69 -17.13
N GLY A 404 16.31 7.35 -18.24
CA GLY A 404 17.07 8.50 -18.73
C GLY A 404 18.49 8.15 -19.17
N THR A 405 19.25 9.16 -19.59
CA THR A 405 20.59 9.00 -20.18
C THR A 405 21.66 8.47 -19.22
N ASN A 406 21.40 8.48 -17.92
CA ASN A 406 22.37 8.11 -16.90
C ASN A 406 22.14 6.70 -16.32
N GLY A 407 21.16 5.96 -16.81
CA GLY A 407 20.76 4.69 -16.21
C GLY A 407 20.22 4.81 -14.78
N ARG A 408 19.87 6.01 -14.36
CA ARG A 408 19.23 6.33 -13.10
C ARG A 408 17.90 6.99 -13.42
N GLY A 409 16.90 6.20 -13.60
CA GLY A 409 15.52 6.68 -13.63
C GLY A 409 14.94 6.71 -12.22
N CYS A 410 13.73 7.20 -12.09
CA CYS A 410 13.01 7.22 -10.82
C CYS A 410 12.96 5.84 -10.17
N CYS A 411 12.92 4.83 -10.98
CA CYS A 411 12.53 3.51 -10.56
C CYS A 411 13.66 2.47 -10.69
N SER A 412 14.90 2.93 -10.78
CA SER A 412 16.09 2.07 -10.89
C SER A 412 16.55 1.51 -9.53
N ARG A 413 15.64 1.29 -8.62
CA ARG A 413 15.92 0.93 -7.24
C ARG A 413 15.54 -0.49 -6.97
N VAL A 414 16.27 -1.11 -6.07
CA VAL A 414 15.94 -2.40 -5.51
C VAL A 414 15.83 -2.28 -4.00
N GLY A 415 15.00 -3.09 -3.37
CA GLY A 415 14.79 -3.01 -1.94
C GLY A 415 14.05 -1.75 -1.52
N LEU A 416 12.94 -1.42 -2.16
CA LEU A 416 12.04 -0.37 -1.70
C LEU A 416 11.26 -0.81 -0.47
N VAL A 417 11.25 0.03 0.54
CA VAL A 417 10.56 -0.25 1.81
C VAL A 417 9.06 -0.38 1.60
N CYS A 418 8.45 0.52 0.82
CA CYS A 418 7.01 0.52 0.55
C CYS A 418 6.53 -0.77 -0.13
N ARG A 419 7.25 -1.21 -1.17
CA ARG A 419 6.90 -2.43 -1.92
C ARG A 419 7.07 -3.68 -1.06
N SER A 420 8.19 -3.75 -0.34
CA SER A 420 8.45 -4.86 0.57
C SER A 420 7.40 -4.97 1.66
N ALA A 421 7.02 -3.85 2.26
CA ALA A 421 5.98 -3.80 3.27
C ALA A 421 4.60 -4.15 2.68
N ALA A 422 4.23 -3.59 1.52
CA ALA A 422 2.94 -3.85 0.87
C ALA A 422 2.78 -5.32 0.48
N TRP A 423 3.79 -5.92 -0.17
CA TRP A 423 3.74 -7.34 -0.51
C TRP A 423 3.67 -8.22 0.74
N GLY A 424 4.41 -7.85 1.79
CA GLY A 424 4.34 -8.51 3.09
C GLY A 424 2.95 -8.45 3.72
N ALA A 425 2.32 -7.28 3.69
CA ALA A 425 0.98 -7.08 4.22
C ALA A 425 -0.10 -7.87 3.45
N ILE A 426 -0.04 -7.85 2.11
CA ILE A 426 -0.99 -8.61 1.28
C ILE A 426 -0.87 -10.11 1.53
N ASN A 427 0.35 -10.64 1.68
CA ASN A 427 0.55 -12.03 2.08
C ASN A 427 0.00 -12.33 3.48
N ALA A 428 0.16 -11.44 4.45
CA ALA A 428 -0.44 -11.59 5.78
C ALA A 428 -1.97 -11.60 5.73
N MET A 429 -2.58 -10.72 4.92
CA MET A 429 -4.03 -10.69 4.70
C MET A 429 -4.53 -11.95 3.98
N HIS A 430 -3.80 -12.44 2.99
CA HIS A 430 -4.11 -13.69 2.29
C HIS A 430 -4.07 -14.87 3.25
N TYR A 431 -3.04 -14.97 4.10
CA TYR A 431 -3.00 -15.98 5.17
C TYR A 431 -4.22 -15.90 6.09
N ALA A 432 -4.62 -14.70 6.52
CA ALA A 432 -5.78 -14.54 7.39
C ALA A 432 -7.09 -15.05 6.78
N ARG A 433 -7.22 -15.02 5.45
CA ARG A 433 -8.40 -15.49 4.72
C ARG A 433 -8.33 -16.97 4.32
N THR A 434 -7.14 -17.51 4.06
CA THR A 434 -6.95 -18.85 3.46
C THR A 434 -6.27 -19.84 4.39
N ASN A 435 -5.60 -19.36 5.42
CA ASN A 435 -4.71 -20.13 6.30
C ASN A 435 -3.52 -20.75 5.54
N ASP A 436 -3.07 -20.13 4.43
CA ASP A 436 -1.90 -20.57 3.68
C ASP A 436 -0.60 -20.24 4.42
N GLY A 437 0.10 -21.28 4.91
CA GLY A 437 1.33 -21.11 5.67
C GLY A 437 2.49 -20.49 4.87
N GLN A 438 2.50 -20.64 3.53
CA GLN A 438 3.51 -19.99 2.71
C GLN A 438 3.30 -18.49 2.66
N SER A 439 2.07 -18.03 2.56
CA SER A 439 1.73 -16.61 2.63
C SER A 439 2.09 -16.02 3.99
N LEU A 440 1.88 -16.75 5.09
CA LEU A 440 2.34 -16.29 6.41
C LEU A 440 3.86 -16.09 6.45
N GLU A 441 4.63 -17.07 5.97
CA GLU A 441 6.10 -16.99 5.93
C GLU A 441 6.57 -15.85 5.02
N ASN A 442 6.00 -15.71 3.83
CA ASN A 442 6.31 -14.64 2.90
C ASN A 442 6.04 -13.27 3.51
N GLY A 443 4.87 -13.11 4.11
CA GLY A 443 4.49 -11.88 4.80
C GLY A 443 5.46 -11.53 5.91
N PHE A 444 5.74 -12.49 6.78
CA PHE A 444 6.66 -12.32 7.91
C PHE A 444 8.06 -11.90 7.46
N ARG A 445 8.64 -12.57 6.45
CA ARG A 445 10.00 -12.25 5.98
C ARG A 445 10.10 -10.92 5.26
N SER A 446 9.11 -10.59 4.44
CA SER A 446 9.08 -9.31 3.74
C SER A 446 8.95 -8.13 4.69
N LEU A 447 8.06 -8.22 5.68
CA LEU A 447 7.91 -7.21 6.72
C LEU A 447 9.15 -7.09 7.61
N ASN A 448 9.79 -8.23 7.97
CA ASN A 448 11.05 -8.21 8.71
C ASN A 448 12.11 -7.40 7.97
N TYR A 449 12.25 -7.61 6.66
CA TYR A 449 13.20 -6.84 5.85
C TYR A 449 12.86 -5.35 5.85
N ALA A 450 11.61 -4.99 5.69
CA ALA A 450 11.19 -3.58 5.66
C ALA A 450 11.56 -2.83 6.95
N THR A 451 11.65 -3.50 8.09
CA THR A 451 12.05 -2.83 9.36
C THR A 451 13.45 -2.23 9.32
N TYR A 452 14.33 -2.75 8.47
CA TYR A 452 15.73 -2.31 8.40
C TYR A 452 15.95 -0.95 7.75
N PHE A 453 14.91 -0.36 7.17
CA PHE A 453 14.97 0.95 6.53
C PHE A 453 14.80 2.11 7.52
N ALA A 454 14.30 1.85 8.72
CA ALA A 454 14.12 2.87 9.74
C ALA A 454 15.40 3.10 10.54
N GLN A 455 15.77 4.36 10.72
CA GLN A 455 16.85 4.79 11.61
C GLN A 455 16.32 5.13 13.01
N GLU A 456 17.21 5.14 14.02
CA GLU A 456 16.84 5.44 15.41
C GLU A 456 16.28 6.85 15.63
N ASP A 457 16.56 7.78 14.72
CA ASP A 457 16.06 9.15 14.78
C ASP A 457 14.71 9.36 14.07
N GLY A 458 14.17 8.30 13.46
CA GLY A 458 12.88 8.31 12.74
C GLY A 458 12.98 8.59 11.26
N ARG A 459 14.19 8.77 10.71
CA ARG A 459 14.36 8.80 9.26
C ARG A 459 14.13 7.40 8.69
N ILE A 460 13.31 7.30 7.67
CA ILE A 460 13.02 6.05 6.98
C ILE A 460 13.50 6.17 5.54
N ASP A 461 14.45 5.32 5.17
CA ASP A 461 15.01 5.28 3.83
C ASP A 461 14.03 4.61 2.87
N ALA A 462 13.85 5.17 1.69
CA ALA A 462 12.97 4.61 0.69
C ALA A 462 13.58 3.38 0.00
N SER A 463 14.92 3.37 -0.15
CA SER A 463 15.60 2.41 -1.03
C SER A 463 16.91 1.88 -0.46
N ALA A 464 17.14 0.58 -0.63
CA ALA A 464 18.42 -0.05 -0.32
C ALA A 464 19.52 0.20 -1.35
N ALA A 465 19.16 0.69 -2.55
CA ALA A 465 20.13 0.98 -3.59
C ALA A 465 20.75 2.38 -3.48
N ASP A 466 19.95 3.34 -3.06
CA ASP A 466 20.33 4.74 -2.93
C ASP A 466 20.02 5.22 -1.50
N PHE A 467 20.81 4.78 -0.54
CA PHE A 467 20.65 5.17 0.85
C PHE A 467 20.72 6.68 1.04
N GLY A 468 19.85 7.19 1.90
CA GLY A 468 19.69 8.62 2.14
C GLY A 468 18.58 9.28 1.32
N GLU A 469 17.71 8.49 0.68
CA GLU A 469 16.52 8.98 0.02
C GLU A 469 15.29 8.86 0.94
N TYR A 470 14.88 9.96 1.51
CA TYR A 470 13.82 10.04 2.51
C TYR A 470 12.53 10.55 1.87
N TRP A 471 11.87 9.68 1.13
CA TRP A 471 10.59 9.94 0.48
C TRP A 471 9.44 9.78 1.48
N PHE A 472 8.59 10.79 1.56
CA PHE A 472 7.45 10.74 2.48
C PHE A 472 6.41 9.69 2.08
N GLU A 473 6.15 9.52 0.78
CA GLU A 473 5.22 8.51 0.30
C GLU A 473 5.75 7.10 0.57
N ASP A 474 6.92 6.76 0.05
CA ASP A 474 7.48 5.41 0.12
C ASP A 474 7.88 5.01 1.54
N GLY A 475 8.61 5.89 2.24
CA GLY A 475 9.22 5.59 3.53
C GLY A 475 8.22 5.62 4.67
N TYR A 476 7.31 6.58 4.66
CA TYR A 476 6.42 6.85 5.79
C TYR A 476 5.00 6.34 5.51
N SER A 477 4.27 6.92 4.58
CA SER A 477 2.85 6.59 4.42
C SER A 477 2.61 5.18 3.89
N ASP A 478 3.27 4.77 2.81
CA ASP A 478 3.07 3.44 2.21
C ASP A 478 3.57 2.29 3.10
N ALA A 479 4.75 2.47 3.70
CA ALA A 479 5.28 1.48 4.62
C ALA A 479 4.43 1.43 5.89
N GLY A 480 4.09 2.58 6.47
CA GLY A 480 3.28 2.69 7.68
C GLY A 480 1.91 2.00 7.55
N ARG A 481 1.16 2.30 6.48
CA ARG A 481 -0.14 1.63 6.24
C ARG A 481 -0.01 0.13 6.09
N SER A 482 1.04 -0.32 5.43
CA SER A 482 1.27 -1.74 5.17
C SER A 482 1.57 -2.52 6.46
N PHE A 483 2.38 -1.99 7.36
CA PHE A 483 2.55 -2.58 8.69
C PHE A 483 1.23 -2.64 9.45
N GLY A 484 0.43 -1.59 9.41
CA GLY A 484 -0.89 -1.56 10.03
C GLY A 484 -1.82 -2.66 9.51
N TRP A 485 -1.91 -2.84 8.20
CA TRP A 485 -2.72 -3.90 7.58
C TRP A 485 -2.25 -5.30 8.01
N ALA A 486 -0.94 -5.51 8.06
CA ALA A 486 -0.37 -6.80 8.46
C ALA A 486 -0.67 -7.13 9.94
N LEU A 487 -0.58 -6.14 10.84
CA LEU A 487 -0.91 -6.32 12.26
C LEU A 487 -2.39 -6.64 12.45
N GLY A 488 -3.28 -5.99 11.71
CA GLY A 488 -4.72 -6.29 11.71
C GLY A 488 -5.05 -7.68 11.20
N ALA A 489 -4.34 -8.14 10.17
CA ALA A 489 -4.53 -9.45 9.56
C ALA A 489 -3.98 -10.58 10.43
N VAL A 490 -2.80 -10.39 11.05
CA VAL A 490 -2.09 -11.40 11.84
C VAL A 490 -1.75 -10.82 13.23
N PRO A 491 -2.66 -10.89 14.21
CA PRO A 491 -2.45 -10.34 15.55
C PRO A 491 -1.19 -10.84 16.26
N ALA A 492 -0.66 -12.00 15.87
CA ALA A 492 0.59 -12.53 16.38
C ALA A 492 1.82 -11.67 16.00
N PHE A 493 1.72 -10.82 15.00
CA PHE A 493 2.78 -9.89 14.60
C PHE A 493 2.88 -8.66 15.52
N ALA A 494 1.83 -8.34 16.26
CA ALA A 494 1.86 -7.25 17.23
C ALA A 494 2.71 -7.60 18.46
N PRO A 495 3.16 -6.61 19.26
CA PRO A 495 4.05 -6.83 20.39
C PRO A 495 3.49 -7.72 21.49
N VAL A 496 4.35 -8.57 22.05
CA VAL A 496 4.03 -9.42 23.19
C VAL A 496 3.86 -8.57 24.45
N GLY A 497 2.79 -8.81 25.21
CA GLY A 497 2.54 -8.16 26.49
C GLY A 497 2.04 -6.73 26.40
N GLN A 498 1.52 -6.32 25.25
CA GLN A 498 0.92 -5.00 25.02
C GLN A 498 -0.55 -5.15 24.59
N ASP A 499 -1.32 -4.09 24.79
CA ASP A 499 -2.74 -4.03 24.43
C ASP A 499 -2.91 -3.09 23.24
N HIS A 500 -3.48 -3.61 22.14
CA HIS A 500 -3.67 -2.85 20.91
C HIS A 500 -4.98 -3.23 20.21
N LEU A 501 -5.72 -2.24 19.73
CA LEU A 501 -6.76 -2.40 18.74
C LEU A 501 -6.10 -2.36 17.36
N LEU A 502 -6.03 -3.51 16.69
CA LEU A 502 -5.22 -3.72 15.48
C LEU A 502 -5.98 -3.42 14.20
N HIS A 503 -7.30 -3.60 14.22
CA HIS A 503 -8.17 -3.38 13.06
C HIS A 503 -9.60 -3.15 13.52
N SER A 504 -10.32 -2.32 12.80
CA SER A 504 -11.77 -2.17 12.89
C SER A 504 -12.35 -2.09 11.48
N SER A 505 -13.54 -2.66 11.27
CA SER A 505 -14.29 -2.50 10.01
C SER A 505 -14.98 -1.14 9.89
N SER A 506 -14.91 -0.30 10.91
CA SER A 506 -15.39 1.09 10.95
C SER A 506 -14.27 2.03 11.38
N ILE A 507 -14.38 3.30 11.07
CA ILE A 507 -13.39 4.29 11.52
C ILE A 507 -13.48 4.49 13.04
N VAL A 508 -12.36 4.32 13.73
CA VAL A 508 -12.26 4.55 15.18
C VAL A 508 -12.14 6.04 15.47
N GLN A 509 -13.12 6.57 16.21
CA GLN A 509 -13.17 7.99 16.58
C GLN A 509 -12.46 8.27 17.91
N LYS A 510 -12.47 7.29 18.82
CA LYS A 510 -11.78 7.39 20.12
C LYS A 510 -11.28 6.02 20.54
N VAL A 511 -10.14 6.00 21.18
CA VAL A 511 -9.60 4.82 21.85
C VAL A 511 -8.86 5.23 23.12
N SER A 512 -8.91 4.40 24.14
CA SER A 512 -8.14 4.58 25.35
C SER A 512 -7.73 3.24 25.96
N TYR A 513 -6.52 3.20 26.49
CA TYR A 513 -5.91 2.04 27.10
C TYR A 513 -5.67 2.29 28.58
N GLY A 514 -6.25 1.44 29.44
CA GLY A 514 -6.07 1.48 30.88
C GLY A 514 -5.47 0.17 31.40
N SER A 515 -5.29 0.05 32.70
CA SER A 515 -4.85 -1.22 33.30
C SER A 515 -5.91 -2.31 33.07
N LYS A 516 -5.61 -3.25 32.18
CA LYS A 516 -6.54 -4.33 31.76
C LYS A 516 -7.91 -3.81 31.29
N THR A 517 -7.91 -2.69 30.60
CA THR A 517 -9.14 -2.11 30.05
C THR A 517 -8.82 -1.43 28.71
N VAL A 518 -9.66 -1.70 27.73
CA VAL A 518 -9.66 -0.98 26.45
C VAL A 518 -11.06 -0.45 26.21
N GLU A 519 -11.17 0.84 25.90
CA GLU A 519 -12.40 1.50 25.54
C GLU A 519 -12.24 2.16 24.18
N TYR A 520 -13.23 1.99 23.30
CA TYR A 520 -13.19 2.65 21.99
C TYR A 520 -14.59 3.05 21.52
N GLN A 521 -14.59 3.99 20.57
CA GLN A 521 -15.77 4.46 19.86
C GLN A 521 -15.53 4.42 18.37
N THR A 522 -16.48 3.82 17.63
CA THR A 522 -16.49 3.74 16.17
C THR A 522 -17.44 4.74 15.55
N PHE A 523 -17.25 5.06 14.26
CA PHE A 523 -18.18 5.91 13.51
C PHE A 523 -19.53 5.20 13.31
N ASP A 524 -19.50 3.92 12.92
CA ASP A 524 -20.70 3.11 12.77
C ASP A 524 -21.11 2.48 14.11
N ASP A 525 -22.38 2.15 14.26
CA ASP A 525 -22.92 1.40 15.37
C ASP A 525 -22.84 -0.12 15.19
N HIS A 526 -22.44 -0.56 13.98
CA HIS A 526 -22.22 -1.94 13.60
C HIS A 526 -20.80 -2.11 13.06
N SER A 527 -19.95 -2.86 13.76
CA SER A 527 -18.58 -3.12 13.33
C SER A 527 -17.97 -4.38 13.96
N THR A 528 -16.81 -4.74 13.44
CA THR A 528 -16.01 -5.86 13.94
C THR A 528 -14.58 -5.40 14.15
N GLU A 529 -14.08 -5.61 15.37
CA GLU A 529 -12.73 -5.23 15.77
C GLU A 529 -11.85 -6.44 16.05
N VAL A 530 -10.56 -6.26 15.78
CA VAL A 530 -9.50 -7.22 16.07
C VAL A 530 -8.52 -6.59 17.04
N LEU A 531 -8.31 -7.23 18.18
CA LEU A 531 -7.40 -6.75 19.23
C LEU A 531 -6.36 -7.83 19.56
N ARG A 532 -5.18 -7.39 19.95
CA ARG A 532 -4.27 -8.16 20.79
C ARG A 532 -4.29 -7.59 22.19
N LEU A 533 -4.48 -8.46 23.18
CA LEU A 533 -4.56 -8.07 24.60
C LEU A 533 -3.60 -8.91 25.45
N SER A 534 -2.93 -8.26 26.39
CA SER A 534 -2.09 -8.89 27.41
C SER A 534 -2.90 -9.49 28.57
N PHE A 535 -4.21 -9.48 28.47
CA PHE A 535 -5.13 -10.07 29.45
C PHE A 535 -6.32 -10.77 28.75
N LYS A 536 -6.83 -11.82 29.37
CA LYS A 536 -8.08 -12.44 28.93
C LYS A 536 -9.26 -11.55 29.34
N PRO A 537 -10.16 -11.16 28.42
CA PRO A 537 -11.38 -10.45 28.77
C PRO A 537 -12.20 -11.22 29.81
N SER A 538 -12.65 -10.52 30.83
CA SER A 538 -13.67 -11.02 31.77
C SER A 538 -15.04 -10.47 31.45
N GLN A 539 -15.10 -9.35 30.75
CA GLN A 539 -16.31 -8.71 30.30
C GLN A 539 -16.05 -7.86 29.06
N VAL A 540 -16.93 -7.94 28.09
CA VAL A 540 -17.03 -7.03 26.94
C VAL A 540 -18.44 -6.43 26.95
N VAL A 541 -18.53 -5.10 26.86
CA VAL A 541 -19.80 -4.35 26.94
C VAL A 541 -19.95 -3.47 25.70
N ALA A 542 -21.10 -3.59 25.03
CA ALA A 542 -21.52 -2.67 23.97
C ALA A 542 -22.98 -2.25 24.25
N ALA A 543 -23.36 -1.01 23.98
CA ALA A 543 -24.69 -0.46 24.29
C ALA A 543 -25.12 -0.65 25.76
N GLY A 544 -24.18 -0.66 26.70
CA GLY A 544 -24.45 -0.92 28.12
C GLY A 544 -24.80 -2.39 28.44
N ARG A 545 -24.75 -3.30 27.47
CA ARG A 545 -25.05 -4.73 27.62
C ARG A 545 -23.76 -5.56 27.51
N ALA A 546 -23.64 -6.58 28.36
CA ALA A 546 -22.56 -7.54 28.25
C ALA A 546 -22.73 -8.40 27.00
N LEU A 547 -21.70 -8.46 26.18
CA LEU A 547 -21.60 -9.38 25.05
C LEU A 547 -21.19 -10.77 25.52
N ALA A 548 -21.67 -11.81 24.83
CA ALA A 548 -21.31 -13.20 25.12
C ALA A 548 -20.01 -13.60 24.44
N GLU A 549 -19.15 -14.38 25.13
CA GLU A 549 -18.07 -15.11 24.49
C GLU A 549 -18.67 -16.18 23.56
N ARG A 550 -18.20 -16.24 22.30
CA ARG A 550 -18.74 -17.09 21.24
C ARG A 550 -17.64 -17.85 20.53
N ASN A 551 -18.02 -18.84 19.73
CA ASN A 551 -17.10 -19.57 18.84
C ASN A 551 -16.95 -18.88 17.48
N ASP A 552 -17.92 -18.06 17.09
CA ASP A 552 -17.95 -17.28 15.84
C ASP A 552 -18.62 -15.92 16.08
N LEU A 553 -18.57 -15.05 15.09
CA LEU A 553 -19.12 -13.69 15.12
C LEU A 553 -20.31 -13.52 14.15
N SER A 554 -21.11 -14.57 13.97
CA SER A 554 -22.35 -14.48 13.18
C SER A 554 -23.45 -13.63 13.83
N SER A 555 -23.24 -13.21 15.07
CA SER A 555 -24.07 -12.28 15.83
C SER A 555 -23.23 -11.58 16.89
N ASP A 556 -23.79 -10.54 17.52
CA ASP A 556 -23.13 -9.76 18.57
C ASP A 556 -22.47 -10.65 19.61
N GLY A 557 -21.20 -10.41 19.86
CA GLY A 557 -20.40 -11.21 20.77
C GLY A 557 -18.90 -10.96 20.60
N TYR A 558 -18.11 -11.78 21.26
CA TYR A 558 -16.68 -11.76 21.08
C TYR A 558 -16.08 -13.16 21.08
N THR A 559 -14.96 -13.33 20.40
CA THR A 559 -14.16 -14.55 20.42
C THR A 559 -12.82 -14.30 21.10
N VAL A 560 -12.24 -15.33 21.72
CA VAL A 560 -10.92 -15.27 22.36
C VAL A 560 -10.09 -16.45 21.89
N LYS A 561 -8.92 -16.16 21.33
CA LYS A 561 -7.92 -17.14 20.92
C LYS A 561 -6.60 -16.85 21.64
N ASN A 562 -5.99 -17.87 22.24
CA ASN A 562 -4.68 -17.72 22.85
C ASN A 562 -3.59 -17.57 21.76
N LEU A 563 -2.80 -16.53 21.86
CA LEU A 563 -1.57 -16.34 21.06
C LEU A 563 -0.35 -16.85 21.82
N SER A 564 -0.33 -16.65 23.15
CA SER A 564 0.66 -17.17 24.09
C SER A 564 -0.04 -17.41 25.45
N PRO A 565 0.65 -17.89 26.48
CA PRO A 565 0.05 -18.05 27.81
C PRO A 565 -0.52 -16.75 28.41
N SER A 566 -0.01 -15.60 27.98
CA SER A 566 -0.40 -14.29 28.51
C SER A 566 -0.96 -13.32 27.48
N ASP A 567 -1.06 -13.71 26.20
CA ASP A 567 -1.54 -12.86 25.12
C ASP A 567 -2.69 -13.50 24.37
N PHE A 568 -3.66 -12.68 24.00
CA PHE A 568 -4.92 -13.11 23.41
C PHE A 568 -5.24 -12.30 22.16
N GLU A 569 -5.65 -12.99 21.10
CA GLU A 569 -6.42 -12.39 20.02
C GLU A 569 -7.88 -12.33 20.47
N VAL A 570 -8.44 -11.14 20.46
CA VAL A 570 -9.85 -10.92 20.79
C VAL A 570 -10.50 -10.26 19.58
N ARG A 571 -11.60 -10.85 19.11
CA ARG A 571 -12.43 -10.24 18.08
C ARG A 571 -13.78 -9.90 18.68
N VAL A 572 -14.23 -8.68 18.44
CA VAL A 572 -15.52 -8.19 18.94
C VAL A 572 -16.40 -7.84 17.75
N HIS A 573 -17.63 -8.32 17.74
CA HIS A 573 -18.64 -7.91 16.79
C HIS A 573 -19.81 -7.31 17.56
N HIS A 574 -20.24 -6.13 17.17
CA HIS A 574 -21.35 -5.43 17.77
C HIS A 574 -22.22 -4.72 16.75
N SER A 575 -23.49 -4.61 17.08
CA SER A 575 -24.49 -3.78 16.42
C SER A 575 -25.18 -2.89 17.46
N ASP A 576 -25.87 -1.86 17.03
CA ASP A 576 -26.62 -0.94 17.89
C ASP A 576 -25.77 -0.13 18.91
N SER A 577 -24.46 -0.02 18.71
CA SER A 577 -23.60 0.76 19.62
C SER A 577 -22.30 1.20 18.97
N LYS A 578 -21.99 2.46 19.11
CA LYS A 578 -20.68 3.01 18.74
C LYS A 578 -19.60 2.82 19.82
N ASN A 579 -19.99 2.47 21.04
CA ASN A 579 -19.08 2.43 22.17
C ASN A 579 -18.92 0.99 22.68
N VAL A 580 -17.68 0.57 22.85
CA VAL A 580 -17.31 -0.72 23.39
C VAL A 580 -16.29 -0.56 24.51
N ARG A 581 -16.47 -1.36 25.57
CA ARG A 581 -15.53 -1.49 26.68
C ARG A 581 -15.18 -2.94 26.91
N ILE A 582 -13.89 -3.22 26.98
CA ILE A 582 -13.31 -4.54 27.29
C ILE A 582 -12.61 -4.43 28.63
N SER A 583 -12.83 -5.37 29.53
CA SER A 583 -12.21 -5.40 30.86
C SER A 583 -11.70 -6.81 31.19
N GLY A 584 -10.49 -6.89 31.78
CA GLY A 584 -9.88 -8.09 32.36
C GLY A 584 -10.00 -8.14 33.89
N LYS A 585 -9.62 -9.29 34.46
CA LYS A 585 -9.50 -9.46 35.92
C LYS A 585 -8.11 -9.09 36.43
#